data_c74945e96923382d0bf5015977d61676
#
_entry.id   c74945e96923382d0bf5015977d61676
#
_cell.length_a   1.000
_cell.length_b   1.000
_cell.length_c   1.000
_cell.angle_alpha   90.00
_cell.angle_beta   90.00
_cell.angle_gamma   90.00
#
_symmetry.space_group_name_H-M   'P 1'
#
loop_
_entity.id
_entity.type
_entity.pdbx_description
1 polymer ?
#
loop_
_entity_poly.entity_id
_entity_poly.type
_entity_poly.pdbx_seq_one_letter_code
_entity_poly.pdbx_strand_id
1 'polypeptide(L)'
;MQMMFDLGVPVAEIVEKTGFAETTVRKRLKIATLPTEQMQQAVERGGKLEDYVQIADIKDAEERRELLKVVGTREFEFSLTRAKKRQIEAEKTPLVKAELKSIGAKAVKNQIYSTAYERVKQCAITDWKEGTFKKPKNEEELFWKISYGTAYLMRKKAKVPKKKEKKSECEQRID
;
A
#
# COMPACT_ATOMS: atom_id res chain seq x y z
N MET A 1 -4.05 2.17 -34.67
CA MET A 1 -3.24 1.39 -33.72
C MET A 1 -4.09 0.42 -32.88
N GLN A 2 -5.08 0.94 -32.11
CA GLN A 2 -5.90 0.06 -31.24
C GLN A 2 -6.58 -1.05 -32.04
N MET A 3 -7.29 -0.72 -33.12
CA MET A 3 -7.93 -1.72 -34.00
C MET A 3 -6.95 -2.81 -34.49
N MET A 4 -5.74 -2.44 -34.89
CA MET A 4 -4.72 -3.42 -35.31
C MET A 4 -4.32 -4.34 -34.15
N PHE A 5 -4.14 -3.77 -32.97
CA PHE A 5 -3.81 -4.53 -31.76
C PHE A 5 -4.94 -5.51 -31.37
N ASP A 6 -6.19 -5.06 -31.42
CA ASP A 6 -7.39 -5.85 -31.13
C ASP A 6 -7.59 -6.99 -32.13
N LEU A 7 -7.08 -6.83 -33.37
CA LEU A 7 -7.01 -7.86 -34.40
C LEU A 7 -5.81 -8.81 -34.22
N GLY A 8 -5.03 -8.67 -33.15
CA GLY A 8 -3.91 -9.54 -32.83
C GLY A 8 -2.61 -9.21 -33.57
N VAL A 9 -2.53 -8.03 -34.21
CA VAL A 9 -1.29 -7.58 -34.87
C VAL A 9 -0.21 -7.31 -33.82
N PRO A 10 0.98 -7.91 -33.93
CA PRO A 10 2.09 -7.67 -32.99
C PRO A 10 2.52 -6.19 -32.94
N VAL A 11 2.94 -5.73 -31.76
CA VAL A 11 3.38 -4.32 -31.58
C VAL A 11 4.49 -3.94 -32.56
N ALA A 12 5.42 -4.85 -32.85
CA ALA A 12 6.50 -4.62 -33.81
C ALA A 12 5.98 -4.27 -35.22
N GLU A 13 4.96 -4.99 -35.70
CA GLU A 13 4.32 -4.74 -36.99
C GLU A 13 3.50 -3.43 -36.98
N ILE A 14 2.89 -3.08 -35.84
CA ILE A 14 2.21 -1.78 -35.69
C ILE A 14 3.24 -0.64 -35.78
N VAL A 15 4.41 -0.80 -35.16
CA VAL A 15 5.55 0.15 -35.26
C VAL A 15 5.96 0.35 -36.71
N GLU A 16 6.18 -0.72 -37.46
CA GLU A 16 6.59 -0.69 -38.86
C GLU A 16 5.53 0.01 -39.74
N LYS A 17 4.26 -0.37 -39.57
CA LYS A 17 3.16 0.23 -40.36
C LYS A 17 2.85 1.68 -39.99
N THR A 18 3.12 2.12 -38.80
CA THR A 18 2.77 3.48 -38.33
C THR A 18 3.94 4.44 -38.30
N GLY A 19 5.17 3.95 -38.34
CA GLY A 19 6.39 4.76 -38.24
C GLY A 19 6.65 5.37 -36.87
N PHE A 20 5.83 5.02 -35.84
CA PHE A 20 6.04 5.52 -34.48
C PHE A 20 7.02 4.64 -33.71
N ALA A 21 7.81 5.23 -32.80
CA ALA A 21 8.64 4.47 -31.88
C ALA A 21 7.80 3.49 -31.06
N GLU A 22 8.33 2.32 -30.76
CA GLU A 22 7.66 1.25 -30.00
C GLU A 22 7.12 1.75 -28.66
N THR A 23 7.90 2.57 -27.95
CA THR A 23 7.50 3.19 -26.69
C THR A 23 6.24 4.06 -26.85
N THR A 24 6.11 4.78 -27.96
CA THR A 24 4.93 5.60 -28.28
C THR A 24 3.72 4.73 -28.58
N VAL A 25 3.91 3.65 -29.36
CA VAL A 25 2.81 2.69 -29.64
C VAL A 25 2.32 2.07 -28.35
N ARG A 26 3.21 1.55 -27.50
CA ARG A 26 2.83 0.96 -26.20
C ARG A 26 2.11 1.95 -25.29
N LYS A 27 2.58 3.21 -25.19
CA LYS A 27 1.91 4.27 -24.41
C LYS A 27 0.48 4.53 -24.93
N ARG A 28 0.30 4.66 -26.24
CA ARG A 28 -1.01 4.92 -26.84
C ARG A 28 -1.98 3.75 -26.68
N LEU A 29 -1.51 2.52 -26.85
CA LEU A 29 -2.33 1.32 -26.59
C LEU A 29 -2.79 1.26 -25.13
N LYS A 30 -1.92 1.62 -24.20
CA LYS A 30 -2.23 1.65 -22.78
C LYS A 30 -3.30 2.70 -22.44
N ILE A 31 -3.18 3.91 -22.98
CA ILE A 31 -4.17 4.98 -22.80
C ILE A 31 -5.51 4.59 -23.40
N ALA A 32 -5.53 3.86 -24.52
CA ALA A 32 -6.76 3.41 -25.14
C ALA A 32 -7.62 2.46 -24.29
N THR A 33 -7.07 1.93 -23.19
CA THR A 33 -7.84 1.18 -22.19
C THR A 33 -8.67 2.06 -21.24
N LEU A 34 -8.46 3.38 -21.28
CA LEU A 34 -9.19 4.33 -20.42
C LEU A 34 -10.56 4.68 -21.03
N PRO A 35 -11.57 5.02 -20.19
CA PRO A 35 -12.90 5.40 -20.67
C PRO A 35 -12.85 6.68 -21.51
N THR A 36 -13.31 6.60 -22.76
CA THR A 36 -13.17 7.67 -23.76
C THR A 36 -13.89 8.97 -23.35
N GLU A 37 -15.11 8.88 -22.81
CA GLU A 37 -15.88 10.06 -22.40
C GLU A 37 -15.20 10.87 -21.29
N GLN A 38 -14.68 10.17 -20.28
CA GLN A 38 -13.96 10.81 -19.17
C GLN A 38 -12.62 11.38 -19.63
N MET A 39 -11.99 10.74 -20.62
CA MET A 39 -10.72 11.19 -21.18
C MET A 39 -10.88 12.50 -21.95
N GLN A 40 -11.99 12.68 -22.71
CA GLN A 40 -12.26 13.94 -23.43
C GLN A 40 -12.35 15.12 -22.45
N GLN A 41 -13.12 14.99 -21.38
CA GLN A 41 -13.24 16.00 -20.33
C GLN A 41 -11.92 16.29 -19.62
N ALA A 42 -11.09 15.26 -19.45
CA ALA A 42 -9.78 15.38 -18.83
C ALA A 42 -8.77 16.14 -19.71
N VAL A 43 -8.81 15.93 -21.05
CA VAL A 43 -8.01 16.66 -22.03
C VAL A 43 -8.34 18.16 -22.00
N GLU A 44 -9.63 18.53 -21.93
CA GLU A 44 -10.06 19.93 -21.81
C GLU A 44 -9.50 20.63 -20.59
N ARG A 45 -9.25 19.89 -19.49
CA ARG A 45 -8.63 20.43 -18.27
C ARG A 45 -7.09 20.54 -18.35
N GLY A 46 -6.47 20.13 -19.45
CA GLY A 46 -5.05 20.32 -19.69
C GLY A 46 -4.15 19.18 -19.15
N GLY A 47 -4.67 17.97 -18.98
CA GLY A 47 -3.88 16.78 -18.64
C GLY A 47 -2.82 16.47 -19.72
N LYS A 48 -1.64 16.03 -19.28
CA LYS A 48 -0.52 15.66 -20.16
C LYS A 48 -0.60 14.17 -20.54
N LEU A 49 0.02 13.79 -21.66
CA LEU A 49 0.07 12.41 -22.12
C LEU A 49 0.63 11.46 -21.04
N GLU A 50 1.64 11.90 -20.33
CA GLU A 50 2.29 11.16 -19.25
C GLU A 50 1.33 10.89 -18.09
N ASP A 51 0.43 11.80 -17.79
CA ASP A 51 -0.57 11.65 -16.71
C ASP A 51 -1.54 10.51 -17.04
N TYR A 52 -2.01 10.44 -18.29
CA TYR A 52 -2.89 9.35 -18.74
C TYR A 52 -2.19 7.98 -18.74
N VAL A 53 -0.90 7.95 -19.10
CA VAL A 53 -0.10 6.71 -19.00
C VAL A 53 -0.03 6.25 -17.55
N GLN A 54 0.20 7.17 -16.61
CA GLN A 54 0.27 6.86 -15.17
C GLN A 54 -1.08 6.41 -14.61
N ILE A 55 -2.19 7.01 -15.08
CA ILE A 55 -3.55 6.57 -14.71
C ILE A 55 -3.81 5.15 -15.23
N ALA A 56 -3.41 4.86 -16.46
CA ALA A 56 -3.58 3.53 -17.05
C ALA A 56 -2.75 2.43 -16.34
N ASP A 57 -1.71 2.80 -15.56
CA ASP A 57 -0.93 1.88 -14.71
C ASP A 57 -1.68 1.45 -13.44
N ILE A 58 -2.72 2.17 -13.06
CA ILE A 58 -3.54 1.81 -11.90
C ILE A 58 -4.45 0.65 -12.30
N LYS A 59 -4.42 -0.45 -11.53
CA LYS A 59 -5.20 -1.66 -11.82
C LYS A 59 -6.67 -1.50 -11.52
N ASP A 60 -7.00 -0.76 -10.45
CA ASP A 60 -8.37 -0.53 -10.02
C ASP A 60 -9.10 0.45 -10.96
N ALA A 61 -10.24 -0.01 -11.50
CA ALA A 61 -11.01 0.76 -12.47
C ALA A 61 -11.68 2.00 -11.87
N GLU A 62 -12.13 1.92 -10.61
CA GLU A 62 -12.75 3.05 -9.92
C GLU A 62 -11.69 4.11 -9.58
N GLU A 63 -10.52 3.70 -9.11
CA GLU A 63 -9.42 4.64 -8.88
C GLU A 63 -8.97 5.34 -10.17
N ARG A 64 -8.95 4.64 -11.31
CA ARG A 64 -8.68 5.27 -12.62
C ARG A 64 -9.73 6.34 -12.96
N ARG A 65 -11.01 6.06 -12.74
CA ARG A 65 -12.10 7.02 -12.98
C ARG A 65 -11.98 8.26 -12.10
N GLU A 66 -11.68 8.07 -10.81
CA GLU A 66 -11.49 9.20 -9.89
C GLU A 66 -10.27 10.05 -10.29
N LEU A 67 -9.16 9.43 -10.70
CA LEU A 67 -7.99 10.14 -11.18
C LEU A 67 -8.28 10.94 -12.46
N LEU A 68 -9.06 10.40 -13.39
CA LEU A 68 -9.50 11.13 -14.60
C LEU A 68 -10.33 12.37 -14.27
N LYS A 69 -11.03 12.42 -13.14
CA LYS A 69 -11.78 13.62 -12.71
C LYS A 69 -10.88 14.75 -12.24
N VAL A 70 -9.71 14.43 -11.69
CA VAL A 70 -8.79 15.40 -11.09
C VAL A 70 -7.54 15.68 -11.92
N VAL A 71 -7.33 14.99 -13.05
CA VAL A 71 -6.20 15.23 -13.96
C VAL A 71 -6.22 16.68 -14.45
N GLY A 72 -5.04 17.32 -14.54
CA GLY A 72 -4.89 18.73 -14.87
C GLY A 72 -5.12 19.69 -13.69
N THR A 73 -5.49 19.20 -12.51
CA THR A 73 -5.62 20.00 -11.27
C THR A 73 -4.41 19.81 -10.35
N ARG A 74 -4.29 20.69 -9.34
CA ARG A 74 -3.23 20.58 -8.31
C ARG A 74 -3.37 19.32 -7.43
N GLU A 75 -4.56 18.74 -7.36
CA GLU A 75 -4.83 17.55 -6.55
C GLU A 75 -4.38 16.24 -7.23
N PHE A 76 -4.12 16.29 -8.54
CA PHE A 76 -3.81 15.09 -9.32
C PHE A 76 -2.62 14.31 -8.78
N GLU A 77 -1.48 14.96 -8.57
CA GLU A 77 -0.24 14.33 -8.10
C GLU A 77 -0.42 13.63 -6.73
N PHE A 78 -1.14 14.29 -5.82
CA PHE A 78 -1.45 13.72 -4.52
C PHE A 78 -2.36 12.49 -4.65
N SER A 79 -3.42 12.60 -5.44
CA SER A 79 -4.38 11.52 -5.68
C SER A 79 -3.71 10.32 -6.37
N LEU A 80 -2.87 10.58 -7.36
CA LEU A 80 -2.09 9.55 -8.07
C LEU A 80 -1.12 8.81 -7.13
N THR A 81 -0.40 9.55 -6.31
CA THR A 81 0.52 8.98 -5.31
C THR A 81 -0.23 8.09 -4.32
N ARG A 82 -1.41 8.52 -3.89
CA ARG A 82 -2.28 7.75 -3.00
C ARG A 82 -2.80 6.47 -3.66
N ALA A 83 -3.22 6.53 -4.92
CA ALA A 83 -3.68 5.38 -5.69
C ALA A 83 -2.55 4.35 -5.89
N LYS A 84 -1.36 4.80 -6.30
CA LYS A 84 -0.17 3.94 -6.41
C LYS A 84 0.19 3.27 -5.09
N LYS A 85 0.14 4.02 -4.00
CA LYS A 85 0.39 3.48 -2.65
C LYS A 85 -0.61 2.38 -2.29
N ARG A 86 -1.91 2.60 -2.50
CA ARG A 86 -2.96 1.61 -2.25
C ARG A 86 -2.76 0.33 -3.08
N GLN A 87 -2.41 0.49 -4.35
CA GLN A 87 -2.13 -0.65 -5.23
C GLN A 87 -0.97 -1.50 -4.68
N ILE A 88 0.16 -0.87 -4.31
CA ILE A 88 1.31 -1.56 -3.71
C ILE A 88 0.92 -2.23 -2.38
N GLU A 89 0.15 -1.55 -1.55
CA GLU A 89 -0.34 -2.11 -0.28
C GLU A 89 -1.25 -3.32 -0.51
N ALA A 90 -2.14 -3.26 -1.50
CA ALA A 90 -3.03 -4.38 -1.84
C ALA A 90 -2.23 -5.60 -2.33
N GLU A 91 -1.22 -5.39 -3.17
CA GLU A 91 -0.35 -6.45 -3.70
C GLU A 91 0.54 -7.07 -2.62
N LYS A 92 1.16 -6.25 -1.77
CA LYS A 92 2.11 -6.72 -0.76
C LYS A 92 1.46 -7.24 0.51
N THR A 93 0.26 -6.78 0.87
CA THR A 93 -0.42 -7.20 2.12
C THR A 93 -0.55 -8.72 2.28
N PRO A 94 -0.98 -9.52 1.26
CA PRO A 94 -1.05 -10.97 1.41
C PRO A 94 0.32 -11.59 1.63
N LEU A 95 1.37 -11.08 0.99
CA LEU A 95 2.74 -11.58 1.14
C LEU A 95 3.28 -11.30 2.55
N VAL A 96 3.10 -10.07 3.05
CA VAL A 96 3.44 -9.69 4.43
C VAL A 96 2.73 -10.59 5.45
N LYS A 97 1.42 -10.85 5.24
CA LYS A 97 0.66 -11.75 6.11
C LYS A 97 1.20 -13.19 6.07
N ALA A 98 1.61 -13.67 4.90
CA ALA A 98 2.20 -14.98 4.74
C ALA A 98 3.53 -15.09 5.50
N GLU A 99 4.41 -14.09 5.36
CA GLU A 99 5.69 -14.04 6.09
C GLU A 99 5.48 -13.99 7.62
N LEU A 100 4.56 -13.15 8.12
CA LEU A 100 4.26 -13.07 9.54
C LEU A 100 3.67 -14.37 10.11
N LYS A 101 2.90 -15.10 9.31
CA LYS A 101 2.40 -16.44 9.68
C LYS A 101 3.52 -17.48 9.66
N SER A 102 4.44 -17.44 8.69
CA SER A 102 5.55 -18.42 8.59
C SER A 102 6.50 -18.38 9.78
N ILE A 103 6.69 -17.21 10.41
CA ILE A 103 7.48 -17.09 11.66
C ILE A 103 6.70 -17.50 12.92
N GLY A 104 5.44 -17.99 12.77
CA GLY A 104 4.59 -18.44 13.86
C GLY A 104 3.89 -17.32 14.64
N ALA A 105 3.83 -16.10 14.13
CA ALA A 105 3.17 -14.99 14.80
C ALA A 105 1.63 -15.09 14.67
N LYS A 106 0.91 -14.80 15.75
CA LYS A 106 -0.56 -14.84 15.83
C LYS A 106 -1.16 -13.46 15.50
N ALA A 107 -2.26 -13.44 14.75
CA ALA A 107 -2.94 -12.18 14.43
C ALA A 107 -3.68 -11.62 15.65
N VAL A 108 -3.58 -10.31 15.88
CA VAL A 108 -4.31 -9.59 16.94
C VAL A 108 -5.41 -8.74 16.31
N LYS A 109 -6.66 -8.95 16.76
CA LYS A 109 -7.83 -8.20 16.28
C LYS A 109 -8.05 -6.86 17.00
N ASN A 110 -7.53 -6.71 18.22
CA ASN A 110 -7.78 -5.55 19.08
C ASN A 110 -6.79 -4.40 18.90
N GLN A 111 -7.12 -3.20 19.41
CA GLN A 111 -6.35 -1.97 19.22
C GLN A 111 -4.88 -2.11 19.66
N ILE A 112 -3.98 -1.53 18.86
CA ILE A 112 -2.51 -1.58 19.05
C ILE A 112 -2.08 -0.88 20.36
N TYR A 113 -2.91 -0.01 20.90
CA TYR A 113 -2.65 0.75 22.14
C TYR A 113 -2.88 -0.04 23.42
N SER A 114 -3.07 -1.36 23.34
CA SER A 114 -3.07 -2.20 24.52
C SER A 114 -1.71 -2.12 25.19
N THR A 115 -1.68 -1.68 26.44
CA THR A 115 -0.48 -1.71 27.31
C THR A 115 0.11 -3.11 27.46
N ALA A 116 -0.59 -4.14 26.95
CA ALA A 116 -0.22 -5.54 27.03
C ALA A 116 0.84 -5.99 26.02
N TYR A 117 1.07 -5.22 24.93
CA TYR A 117 2.00 -5.61 23.87
C TYR A 117 3.15 -4.62 23.75
N GLU A 118 4.33 -5.15 23.47
CA GLU A 118 5.54 -4.40 23.11
C GLU A 118 5.87 -4.63 21.64
N ARG A 119 6.26 -3.58 20.96
CA ARG A 119 6.62 -3.59 19.56
C ARG A 119 8.02 -4.15 19.37
N VAL A 120 8.16 -5.25 18.63
CA VAL A 120 9.45 -5.85 18.27
C VAL A 120 9.99 -5.23 16.99
N LYS A 121 9.13 -5.15 15.96
CA LYS A 121 9.47 -4.56 14.65
C LYS A 121 8.24 -3.96 13.99
N GLN A 122 8.46 -2.93 13.19
CA GLN A 122 7.45 -2.36 12.30
C GLN A 122 8.04 -2.12 10.92
N CYS A 123 7.20 -2.23 9.88
CA CYS A 123 7.57 -1.92 8.51
C CYS A 123 6.35 -1.41 7.76
N ALA A 124 6.50 -0.30 7.02
CA ALA A 124 5.48 0.10 6.07
C ALA A 124 5.35 -0.98 4.98
N ILE A 125 4.13 -1.31 4.57
CA ILE A 125 3.89 -2.37 3.57
C ILE A 125 4.53 -1.99 2.23
N THR A 126 4.54 -0.71 1.89
CA THR A 126 5.21 -0.20 0.68
C THR A 126 6.70 -0.53 0.65
N ASP A 127 7.36 -0.45 1.81
CA ASP A 127 8.81 -0.61 1.95
C ASP A 127 9.22 -2.06 2.27
N TRP A 128 8.20 -2.91 2.50
CA TRP A 128 8.44 -4.31 2.82
C TRP A 128 9.15 -5.04 1.67
N LYS A 129 10.12 -5.88 2.06
CA LYS A 129 10.82 -6.84 1.21
C LYS A 129 10.77 -8.21 1.89
N GLU A 130 10.87 -9.28 1.12
CA GLU A 130 10.96 -10.64 1.66
C GLU A 130 12.11 -10.76 2.66
N GLY A 131 11.87 -11.44 3.78
CA GLY A 131 12.84 -11.57 4.89
C GLY A 131 12.87 -10.34 5.83
N THR A 132 11.96 -9.38 5.69
CA THR A 132 11.86 -8.22 6.60
C THR A 132 11.53 -8.66 8.02
N PHE A 133 10.59 -9.59 8.21
CA PHE A 133 10.21 -10.11 9.51
C PHE A 133 10.92 -11.45 9.77
N LYS A 134 11.88 -11.45 10.70
CA LYS A 134 12.59 -12.65 11.12
C LYS A 134 12.13 -13.09 12.51
N LYS A 135 12.08 -14.42 12.74
CA LYS A 135 11.78 -14.95 14.07
C LYS A 135 12.93 -14.56 15.03
N PRO A 136 12.63 -13.91 16.18
CA PRO A 136 13.64 -13.64 17.19
C PRO A 136 14.25 -14.94 17.72
N LYS A 137 15.51 -14.90 18.18
CA LYS A 137 16.21 -16.08 18.73
C LYS A 137 15.57 -16.63 20.02
N ASN A 138 14.87 -15.79 20.77
CA ASN A 138 14.12 -16.21 21.95
C ASN A 138 12.73 -16.65 21.50
N GLU A 139 12.29 -17.84 21.91
CA GLU A 139 11.02 -18.48 21.55
C GLU A 139 9.81 -17.81 22.22
N GLU A 140 9.71 -16.49 22.18
CA GLU A 140 8.58 -15.76 22.72
C GLU A 140 7.37 -15.87 21.78
N GLU A 141 6.18 -15.87 22.38
CA GLU A 141 4.92 -15.87 21.64
C GLU A 141 4.77 -14.54 20.88
N LEU A 142 4.83 -14.61 19.56
CA LEU A 142 4.79 -13.45 18.68
C LEU A 142 3.37 -13.14 18.23
N PHE A 143 3.09 -11.87 18.08
CA PHE A 143 1.82 -11.34 17.60
C PHE A 143 2.03 -10.35 16.48
N TRP A 144 1.08 -10.25 15.57
CA TRP A 144 1.15 -9.26 14.51
C TRP A 144 -0.18 -8.55 14.27
N LYS A 145 -0.06 -7.35 13.75
CA LYS A 145 -1.18 -6.55 13.26
C LYS A 145 -0.75 -5.71 12.06
N ILE A 146 -1.69 -5.49 11.14
CA ILE A 146 -1.55 -4.50 10.08
C ILE A 146 -2.54 -3.38 10.35
N SER A 147 -2.05 -2.14 10.33
CA SER A 147 -2.86 -0.95 10.56
C SER A 147 -2.27 0.23 9.80
N TYR A 148 -3.12 0.99 9.09
CA TYR A 148 -2.73 2.17 8.32
C TYR A 148 -1.52 1.94 7.38
N GLY A 149 -1.52 0.84 6.63
CA GLY A 149 -0.45 0.50 5.69
C GLY A 149 0.88 0.11 6.36
N THR A 150 0.89 -0.17 7.67
CA THR A 150 2.07 -0.60 8.42
C THR A 150 1.82 -1.95 9.08
N ALA A 151 2.78 -2.86 8.93
CA ALA A 151 2.81 -4.14 9.62
C ALA A 151 3.63 -4.03 10.90
N TYR A 152 3.09 -4.56 11.99
CA TYR A 152 3.67 -4.57 13.32
C TYR A 152 3.88 -5.99 13.78
N LEU A 153 5.10 -6.33 14.18
CA LEU A 153 5.43 -7.54 14.93
C LEU A 153 5.59 -7.16 16.40
N MET A 154 4.94 -7.89 17.28
CA MET A 154 4.80 -7.56 18.70
C MET A 154 5.02 -8.79 19.57
N ARG A 155 5.36 -8.57 20.84
CA ARG A 155 5.38 -9.58 21.91
C ARG A 155 4.52 -9.12 23.09
N LYS A 156 4.05 -10.05 23.92
CA LYS A 156 3.41 -9.69 25.20
C LYS A 156 4.44 -9.06 26.12
N LYS A 157 4.09 -7.94 26.75
CA LYS A 157 4.90 -7.39 27.84
C LYS A 157 4.90 -8.39 29.01
N ALA A 158 6.09 -8.65 29.56
CA ALA A 158 6.17 -9.34 30.84
C ALA A 158 5.32 -8.57 31.88
N LYS A 159 4.49 -9.27 32.63
CA LYS A 159 3.76 -8.65 33.74
C LYS A 159 4.76 -8.08 34.71
N VAL A 160 4.95 -6.78 34.73
CA VAL A 160 5.70 -6.11 35.80
C VAL A 160 4.93 -6.39 37.09
N PRO A 161 5.54 -7.07 38.10
CA PRO A 161 4.87 -7.27 39.38
C PRO A 161 4.53 -5.89 39.92
N LYS A 162 3.24 -5.64 40.19
CA LYS A 162 2.84 -4.40 40.86
C LYS A 162 3.64 -4.32 42.15
N LYS A 163 4.57 -3.34 42.27
CA LYS A 163 5.16 -2.98 43.53
C LYS A 163 3.99 -2.72 44.47
N LYS A 164 3.85 -3.56 45.52
CA LYS A 164 2.96 -3.24 46.63
C LYS A 164 3.40 -1.88 47.15
N GLU A 165 2.57 -0.88 46.97
CA GLU A 165 2.73 0.38 47.67
C GLU A 165 2.77 0.04 49.18
N LYS A 166 3.96 0.22 49.76
CA LYS A 166 4.07 0.27 51.23
C LYS A 166 3.19 1.45 51.64
N LYS A 167 2.03 1.18 52.28
CA LYS A 167 1.32 2.19 53.04
C LYS A 167 2.36 2.86 53.93
N SER A 168 2.60 4.13 53.74
CA SER A 168 3.40 4.94 54.66
C SER A 168 2.71 4.94 56.02
N GLU A 169 3.36 4.37 57.01
CA GLU A 169 3.10 4.60 58.42
C GLU A 169 3.33 6.10 58.73
N CYS A 170 2.30 6.88 58.54
CA CYS A 170 2.32 8.30 58.90
C CYS A 170 0.98 8.74 59.50
N GLU A 171 0.33 7.86 60.26
CA GLU A 171 -0.85 8.20 61.07
C GLU A 171 -0.77 7.49 62.41
N GLN A 172 0.21 7.83 63.19
CA GLN A 172 0.22 7.57 64.65
C GLN A 172 1.17 8.58 65.33
N ARG A 173 0.71 9.81 65.53
CA ARG A 173 1.17 10.74 66.57
C ARG A 173 0.33 12.00 66.54
N ILE A 174 -0.84 11.91 67.13
CA ILE A 174 -1.49 13.06 67.78
C ILE A 174 -2.08 12.49 69.08
N ASP A 175 -1.38 12.65 70.15
CA ASP A 175 -1.87 12.86 71.48
C ASP A 175 -1.31 14.17 71.99
#